data_d9f142a693bb3adf0bff07ea4d222790
#
_entry.id   d9f142a693bb3adf0bff07ea4d222790
#
_cell.length_a   1.000
_cell.length_b   1.000
_cell.length_c   1.000
_cell.angle_alpha   90.00
_cell.angle_beta   90.00
_cell.angle_gamma   90.00
#
_symmetry.space_group_name_H-M   'P 1'
#
loop_
_entity.id
_entity.type
_entity.pdbx_description
1 polymer ?
#
loop_
_entity_poly.entity_id
_entity_poly.type
_entity_poly.pdbx_seq_one_letter_code
_entity_poly.pdbx_strand_id
1 'polypeptide(L)'
;MASTFAESGADLELVGVSKRFPGFTAIEELDLMIPAGSFFALLGPSGCGKTTTLRLIAGLEDPTSGQILIGGNDVTHVKTYRRPVNTVFQSYALFPHMSIIDNVAFGLKRRKIDNATGLAHEALRLVELDHLAQRRPASLSGGQQQRVALARAVVNRPALLLLDEPLGALDLKLRRQMQIELKDIQDDVGLTFLHVTHDQEEAMTMADTIAVMNKGRIEQMGAPEELYELPTTAFVANFLGQSNLFS
;
A
#
# COMPACT_ATOMS: atom_id res chain seq x y z
N MET A 1 4.70 -24.97 -1.56
CA MET A 1 3.94 -24.93 -2.84
C MET A 1 4.01 -23.49 -3.33
N ALA A 2 4.45 -23.23 -4.56
CA ALA A 2 4.45 -21.87 -5.08
C ALA A 2 3.01 -21.35 -5.08
N SER A 3 2.80 -20.13 -4.54
CA SER A 3 1.48 -19.50 -4.49
C SER A 3 0.97 -19.32 -5.93
N THR A 4 -0.28 -19.66 -6.18
CA THR A 4 -0.97 -19.42 -7.48
C THR A 4 -0.98 -17.93 -7.83
N PHE A 5 -0.68 -17.05 -6.87
CA PHE A 5 -0.65 -15.59 -7.00
C PHE A 5 0.76 -15.00 -7.14
N ALA A 6 1.82 -15.84 -7.14
CA ALA A 6 3.18 -15.38 -7.36
C ALA A 6 3.33 -14.92 -8.82
N GLU A 7 3.18 -13.63 -9.04
CA GLU A 7 3.63 -12.91 -10.24
C GLU A 7 4.66 -11.88 -9.76
N SER A 8 5.71 -11.65 -10.55
CA SER A 8 6.67 -10.60 -10.24
C SER A 8 5.95 -9.25 -10.21
N GLY A 9 6.04 -8.53 -9.08
CA GLY A 9 5.60 -7.15 -9.00
C GLY A 9 6.25 -6.31 -10.12
N ALA A 10 5.70 -5.15 -10.40
CA ALA A 10 6.34 -4.19 -11.30
C ALA A 10 7.01 -3.08 -10.46
N ASP A 11 8.04 -2.49 -11.05
CA ASP A 11 8.61 -1.24 -10.55
C ASP A 11 7.63 -0.09 -10.70
N LEU A 12 7.73 0.89 -9.81
CA LEU A 12 7.02 2.16 -9.91
C LEU A 12 8.04 3.28 -10.00
N GLU A 13 7.87 4.16 -10.98
CA GLU A 13 8.70 5.34 -11.14
C GLU A 13 7.82 6.61 -11.20
N LEU A 14 8.16 7.59 -10.40
CA LEU A 14 7.63 8.94 -10.45
C LEU A 14 8.76 9.84 -10.95
N VAL A 15 8.50 10.61 -12.02
CA VAL A 15 9.47 11.50 -12.65
C VAL A 15 8.95 12.93 -12.61
N GLY A 16 9.55 13.77 -11.77
CA GLY A 16 9.21 15.18 -11.61
C GLY A 16 7.72 15.42 -11.28
N VAL A 17 7.10 14.49 -10.55
CA VAL A 17 5.65 14.56 -10.26
C VAL A 17 5.35 15.69 -9.29
N SER A 18 4.44 16.59 -9.69
CA SER A 18 3.94 17.63 -8.80
C SER A 18 2.41 17.62 -8.70
N LYS A 19 1.89 18.09 -7.57
CA LYS A 19 0.46 18.29 -7.37
C LYS A 19 0.20 19.60 -6.65
N ARG A 20 -0.53 20.50 -7.32
CA ARG A 20 -0.97 21.77 -6.78
C ARG A 20 -2.48 21.81 -6.69
N PHE A 21 -2.98 22.23 -5.55
CA PHE A 21 -4.38 22.55 -5.33
C PHE A 21 -4.55 24.07 -5.23
N PRO A 22 -5.76 24.61 -5.38
CA PRO A 22 -5.97 26.05 -5.14
C PRO A 22 -5.48 26.46 -3.74
N GLY A 23 -4.46 27.32 -3.69
CA GLY A 23 -3.92 27.87 -2.46
C GLY A 23 -2.76 27.09 -1.80
N PHE A 24 -2.43 25.85 -2.23
CA PHE A 24 -1.27 25.12 -1.69
C PHE A 24 -0.69 24.08 -2.65
N THR A 25 0.59 23.79 -2.47
CA THR A 25 1.28 22.69 -3.18
C THR A 25 1.35 21.48 -2.27
N ALA A 26 0.75 20.37 -2.70
CA ALA A 26 0.74 19.12 -1.94
C ALA A 26 1.98 18.25 -2.22
N ILE A 27 2.48 18.27 -3.45
CA ILE A 27 3.67 17.55 -3.90
C ILE A 27 4.51 18.51 -4.76
N GLU A 28 5.80 18.59 -4.44
CA GLU A 28 6.76 19.42 -5.17
C GLU A 28 7.79 18.54 -5.85
N GLU A 29 7.70 18.43 -7.18
CA GLU A 29 8.70 17.80 -8.07
C GLU A 29 9.30 16.51 -7.48
N LEU A 30 8.43 15.53 -7.28
CA LEU A 30 8.77 14.27 -6.63
C LEU A 30 9.35 13.29 -7.65
N ASP A 31 10.60 12.89 -7.44
CA ASP A 31 11.24 11.75 -8.07
C ASP A 31 11.28 10.57 -7.09
N LEU A 32 10.83 9.41 -7.53
CA LEU A 32 10.78 8.22 -6.69
C LEU A 32 10.87 6.96 -7.56
N MET A 33 11.74 6.02 -7.18
CA MET A 33 11.82 4.69 -7.76
C MET A 33 11.54 3.65 -6.69
N ILE A 34 10.57 2.77 -6.92
CA ILE A 34 10.24 1.63 -6.08
C ILE A 34 10.51 0.36 -6.89
N PRO A 35 11.48 -0.48 -6.45
CA PRO A 35 11.81 -1.72 -7.15
C PRO A 35 10.65 -2.72 -7.15
N ALA A 36 10.56 -3.51 -8.21
CA ALA A 36 9.61 -4.61 -8.33
C ALA A 36 9.76 -5.61 -7.17
N GLY A 37 8.65 -6.07 -6.62
CA GLY A 37 8.61 -7.08 -5.55
C GLY A 37 9.05 -6.59 -4.18
N SER A 38 9.32 -5.28 -3.99
CA SER A 38 9.69 -4.71 -2.70
C SER A 38 8.48 -4.31 -1.84
N PHE A 39 8.67 -4.32 -0.53
CA PHE A 39 7.81 -3.66 0.43
C PHE A 39 8.34 -2.25 0.71
N PHE A 40 7.72 -1.24 0.14
CA PHE A 40 8.14 0.15 0.25
C PHE A 40 7.22 0.93 1.18
N ALA A 41 7.77 1.67 2.15
CA ALA A 41 6.99 2.53 3.03
C ALA A 41 7.19 4.01 2.70
N LEU A 42 6.09 4.74 2.55
CA LEU A 42 6.07 6.20 2.51
C LEU A 42 5.63 6.71 3.88
N LEU A 43 6.59 7.21 4.64
CA LEU A 43 6.45 7.60 6.04
C LEU A 43 6.52 9.11 6.21
N GLY A 44 5.78 9.69 7.16
CA GLY A 44 5.87 11.12 7.46
C GLY A 44 4.68 11.64 8.25
N PRO A 45 4.70 12.90 8.71
CA PRO A 45 3.62 13.50 9.48
C PRO A 45 2.34 13.65 8.67
N SER A 46 1.22 13.90 9.36
CA SER A 46 -0.04 14.19 8.70
C SER A 46 0.07 15.43 7.80
N GLY A 47 -0.52 15.37 6.61
CA GLY A 47 -0.52 16.48 5.66
C GLY A 47 0.78 16.66 4.85
N CYS A 48 1.79 15.79 4.98
CA CYS A 48 3.04 15.94 4.20
C CYS A 48 2.94 15.49 2.73
N GLY A 49 1.80 14.93 2.28
CA GLY A 49 1.57 14.56 0.88
C GLY A 49 1.46 13.06 0.60
N LYS A 50 1.65 12.15 1.56
CA LYS A 50 1.63 10.69 1.38
C LYS A 50 0.37 10.16 0.68
N THR A 51 -0.80 10.42 1.25
CA THR A 51 -2.09 10.00 0.67
C THR A 51 -2.32 10.64 -0.70
N THR A 52 -1.85 11.88 -0.91
CA THR A 52 -1.91 12.52 -2.24
C THR A 52 -1.04 11.75 -3.24
N THR A 53 0.20 11.38 -2.89
CA THR A 53 1.08 10.57 -3.73
C THR A 53 0.44 9.23 -4.06
N LEU A 54 -0.13 8.53 -3.07
CA LEU A 54 -0.85 7.28 -3.29
C LEU A 54 -2.02 7.46 -4.26
N ARG A 55 -2.82 8.54 -4.11
CA ARG A 55 -3.97 8.84 -4.99
C ARG A 55 -3.55 9.16 -6.43
N LEU A 56 -2.40 9.82 -6.62
CA LEU A 56 -1.81 10.06 -7.94
C LEU A 56 -1.44 8.74 -8.62
N ILE A 57 -0.77 7.83 -7.89
CA ILE A 57 -0.39 6.50 -8.39
C ILE A 57 -1.63 5.66 -8.70
N ALA A 58 -2.65 5.71 -7.85
CA ALA A 58 -3.92 5.02 -8.07
C ALA A 58 -4.75 5.58 -9.25
N GLY A 59 -4.43 6.79 -9.74
CA GLY A 59 -5.23 7.50 -10.75
C GLY A 59 -6.56 8.03 -10.22
N LEU A 60 -6.63 8.29 -8.91
CA LEU A 60 -7.75 8.94 -8.24
C LEU A 60 -7.60 10.47 -8.25
N GLU A 61 -6.39 10.95 -8.52
CA GLU A 61 -6.03 12.34 -8.76
C GLU A 61 -5.11 12.41 -9.97
N ASP A 62 -5.17 13.49 -10.73
CA ASP A 62 -4.24 13.76 -11.82
C ASP A 62 -3.07 14.62 -11.30
N PRO A 63 -1.82 14.35 -11.70
CA PRO A 63 -0.70 15.22 -11.38
C PRO A 63 -0.83 16.56 -12.11
N THR A 64 -0.23 17.61 -11.55
CA THR A 64 -0.12 18.92 -12.20
C THR A 64 0.96 18.90 -13.26
N SER A 65 2.06 18.17 -13.01
CA SER A 65 3.16 17.91 -13.95
C SER A 65 3.88 16.61 -13.58
N GLY A 66 4.78 16.16 -14.45
CA GLY A 66 5.57 14.95 -14.29
C GLY A 66 4.89 13.71 -14.86
N GLN A 67 5.52 12.56 -14.67
CA GLN A 67 5.08 11.28 -15.21
C GLN A 67 5.04 10.20 -14.14
N ILE A 68 4.13 9.24 -14.29
CA ILE A 68 3.97 8.06 -13.43
C ILE A 68 4.10 6.84 -14.33
N LEU A 69 5.13 6.00 -14.08
CA LEU A 69 5.36 4.78 -14.84
C LEU A 69 5.22 3.55 -13.94
N ILE A 70 4.58 2.50 -14.44
CA ILE A 70 4.46 1.20 -13.76
C ILE A 70 4.94 0.13 -14.74
N GLY A 71 5.99 -0.61 -14.36
CA GLY A 71 6.64 -1.57 -15.26
C GLY A 71 7.12 -0.91 -16.55
N GLY A 72 7.67 0.30 -16.48
CA GLY A 72 8.12 1.09 -17.61
C GLY A 72 7.00 1.69 -18.48
N ASN A 73 5.73 1.43 -18.18
CA ASN A 73 4.60 1.97 -18.94
C ASN A 73 4.06 3.25 -18.32
N ASP A 74 3.94 4.32 -19.11
CA ASP A 74 3.34 5.57 -18.65
C ASP A 74 1.84 5.40 -18.39
N VAL A 75 1.45 5.58 -17.11
CA VAL A 75 0.07 5.49 -16.64
C VAL A 75 -0.49 6.85 -16.19
N THR A 76 0.23 7.94 -16.41
CA THR A 76 -0.07 9.29 -15.90
C THR A 76 -1.52 9.69 -16.15
N HIS A 77 -2.02 9.47 -17.37
CA HIS A 77 -3.39 9.81 -17.75
C HIS A 77 -4.30 8.59 -17.96
N VAL A 78 -3.82 7.40 -17.52
CA VAL A 78 -4.64 6.18 -17.58
C VAL A 78 -5.67 6.21 -16.45
N LYS A 79 -6.93 5.96 -16.78
CA LYS A 79 -8.05 5.93 -15.81
C LYS A 79 -7.82 4.86 -14.74
N THR A 80 -8.20 5.15 -13.51
CA THR A 80 -8.04 4.28 -12.31
C THR A 80 -8.34 2.81 -12.59
N TYR A 81 -9.49 2.50 -13.21
CA TYR A 81 -9.93 1.11 -13.44
C TYR A 81 -9.12 0.36 -14.52
N ARG A 82 -8.22 1.03 -15.22
CA ARG A 82 -7.30 0.44 -16.23
C ARG A 82 -5.87 0.35 -15.73
N ARG A 83 -5.53 0.99 -14.60
CA ARG A 83 -4.20 0.88 -14.03
C ARG A 83 -3.99 -0.50 -13.42
N PRO A 84 -2.80 -1.08 -13.54
CA PRO A 84 -2.50 -2.40 -12.97
C PRO A 84 -2.23 -2.32 -11.46
N VAL A 85 -3.06 -1.57 -10.73
CA VAL A 85 -2.93 -1.34 -9.29
C VAL A 85 -4.21 -1.66 -8.56
N ASN A 86 -4.10 -2.10 -7.30
CA ASN A 86 -5.22 -2.17 -6.38
C ASN A 86 -4.91 -1.40 -5.10
N THR A 87 -5.95 -0.87 -4.45
CA THR A 87 -5.81 -0.09 -3.21
C THR A 87 -6.59 -0.75 -2.08
N VAL A 88 -5.93 -0.90 -0.93
CA VAL A 88 -6.57 -1.20 0.36
C VAL A 88 -6.65 0.10 1.14
N PHE A 89 -7.86 0.56 1.40
CA PHE A 89 -8.13 1.79 2.13
C PHE A 89 -8.18 1.55 3.64
N GLN A 90 -7.98 2.56 4.44
CA GLN A 90 -8.06 2.53 5.90
C GLN A 90 -9.39 1.96 6.42
N SER A 91 -10.51 2.22 5.73
CA SER A 91 -11.84 1.68 6.06
C SER A 91 -12.10 0.30 5.50
N TYR A 92 -11.10 -0.34 4.86
CA TYR A 92 -11.18 -1.62 4.14
C TYR A 92 -12.17 -1.63 2.95
N ALA A 93 -13.16 -0.75 2.93
CA ALA A 93 -14.17 -0.57 1.89
C ALA A 93 -14.82 -1.89 1.42
N LEU A 94 -15.09 -2.82 2.35
CA LEU A 94 -15.80 -4.06 2.04
C LEU A 94 -17.28 -3.76 1.74
N PHE A 95 -17.87 -4.50 0.79
CA PHE A 95 -19.29 -4.40 0.47
C PHE A 95 -20.11 -5.07 1.57
N PRO A 96 -20.85 -4.33 2.42
CA PRO A 96 -21.48 -4.88 3.63
C PRO A 96 -22.63 -5.84 3.34
N HIS A 97 -23.24 -5.72 2.17
CA HIS A 97 -24.38 -6.54 1.72
C HIS A 97 -23.94 -7.86 1.06
N MET A 98 -22.67 -8.03 0.74
CA MET A 98 -22.09 -9.22 0.11
C MET A 98 -21.47 -10.15 1.15
N SER A 99 -21.39 -11.46 0.83
CA SER A 99 -20.57 -12.40 1.57
C SER A 99 -19.08 -12.09 1.41
N ILE A 100 -18.22 -12.69 2.25
CA ILE A 100 -16.78 -12.52 2.15
C ILE A 100 -16.26 -13.03 0.82
N ILE A 101 -16.71 -14.24 0.40
CA ILE A 101 -16.30 -14.83 -0.87
C ILE A 101 -16.75 -13.95 -2.05
N ASP A 102 -17.93 -13.36 -2.00
CA ASP A 102 -18.41 -12.46 -3.05
C ASP A 102 -17.64 -11.14 -3.09
N ASN A 103 -17.23 -10.61 -1.92
CA ASN A 103 -16.33 -9.46 -1.85
C ASN A 103 -15.01 -9.74 -2.59
N VAL A 104 -14.38 -10.88 -2.32
CA VAL A 104 -13.11 -11.27 -2.95
C VAL A 104 -13.30 -11.55 -4.44
N ALA A 105 -14.34 -12.29 -4.82
CA ALA A 105 -14.62 -12.64 -6.21
C ALA A 105 -15.11 -11.46 -7.07
N PHE A 106 -15.48 -10.32 -6.48
CA PHE A 106 -16.15 -9.22 -7.17
C PHE A 106 -15.41 -8.73 -8.41
N GLY A 107 -14.12 -8.42 -8.27
CA GLY A 107 -13.29 -7.94 -9.38
C GLY A 107 -13.15 -8.96 -10.50
N LEU A 108 -12.96 -10.24 -10.15
CA LEU A 108 -12.85 -11.34 -11.11
C LEU A 108 -14.17 -11.55 -11.89
N LYS A 109 -15.31 -11.56 -11.18
CA LYS A 109 -16.65 -11.67 -11.81
C LYS A 109 -16.91 -10.51 -12.77
N ARG A 110 -16.53 -9.27 -12.41
CA ARG A 110 -16.65 -8.08 -13.28
C ARG A 110 -15.83 -8.19 -14.56
N ARG A 111 -14.65 -8.80 -14.48
CA ARG A 111 -13.76 -9.05 -15.63
C ARG A 111 -14.11 -10.35 -16.37
N LYS A 112 -15.16 -11.07 -15.96
CA LYS A 112 -15.60 -12.34 -16.53
C LYS A 112 -14.49 -13.40 -16.54
N ILE A 113 -13.67 -13.43 -15.49
CA ILE A 113 -12.62 -14.45 -15.31
C ILE A 113 -13.28 -15.77 -14.97
N ASP A 114 -12.88 -16.81 -15.70
CA ASP A 114 -13.32 -18.18 -15.42
C ASP A 114 -12.85 -18.63 -14.03
N ASN A 115 -13.65 -19.46 -13.37
CA ASN A 115 -13.39 -19.96 -12.01
C ASN A 115 -13.17 -18.85 -10.95
N ALA A 116 -13.81 -17.67 -11.11
CA ALA A 116 -13.67 -16.54 -10.18
C ALA A 116 -13.89 -16.94 -8.70
N THR A 117 -14.84 -17.82 -8.43
CA THR A 117 -15.13 -18.30 -7.07
C THR A 117 -14.01 -19.22 -6.53
N GLY A 118 -13.46 -20.09 -7.35
CA GLY A 118 -12.32 -20.94 -6.97
C GLY A 118 -11.08 -20.11 -6.62
N LEU A 119 -10.75 -19.12 -7.45
CA LEU A 119 -9.64 -18.19 -7.19
C LEU A 119 -9.88 -17.37 -5.91
N ALA A 120 -11.12 -16.97 -5.64
CA ALA A 120 -11.46 -16.27 -4.41
C ALA A 120 -11.30 -17.17 -3.16
N HIS A 121 -11.62 -18.45 -3.23
CA HIS A 121 -11.31 -19.42 -2.17
C HIS A 121 -9.81 -19.57 -1.95
N GLU A 122 -9.00 -19.62 -3.01
CA GLU A 122 -7.55 -19.65 -2.91
C GLU A 122 -7.01 -18.40 -2.20
N ALA A 123 -7.48 -17.22 -2.59
CA ALA A 123 -7.08 -15.96 -1.93
C ALA A 123 -7.53 -15.89 -0.46
N LEU A 124 -8.69 -16.45 -0.10
CA LEU A 124 -9.11 -16.53 1.29
C LEU A 124 -8.28 -17.55 2.09
N ARG A 125 -7.78 -18.61 1.49
CA ARG A 125 -6.85 -19.55 2.14
C ARG A 125 -5.50 -18.90 2.44
N LEU A 126 -4.99 -18.06 1.53
CA LEU A 126 -3.75 -17.30 1.74
C LEU A 126 -3.81 -16.45 3.02
N VAL A 127 -5.00 -15.92 3.37
CA VAL A 127 -5.22 -15.12 4.58
C VAL A 127 -5.92 -15.90 5.70
N GLU A 128 -5.98 -17.24 5.61
CA GLU A 128 -6.57 -18.16 6.60
C GLU A 128 -8.05 -17.95 6.93
N LEU A 129 -8.82 -17.35 6.01
CA LEU A 129 -10.24 -17.00 6.24
C LEU A 129 -11.23 -17.77 5.36
N ASP A 130 -10.80 -18.84 4.67
CA ASP A 130 -11.67 -19.61 3.79
C ASP A 130 -12.85 -20.26 4.53
N HIS A 131 -12.66 -20.67 5.78
CA HIS A 131 -13.70 -21.21 6.65
C HIS A 131 -14.83 -20.20 6.99
N LEU A 132 -14.60 -18.91 6.76
CA LEU A 132 -15.57 -17.81 6.97
C LEU A 132 -16.18 -17.30 5.66
N ALA A 133 -15.93 -17.94 4.52
CA ALA A 133 -16.26 -17.45 3.17
C ALA A 133 -17.73 -16.98 3.01
N GLN A 134 -18.68 -17.65 3.64
CA GLN A 134 -20.11 -17.34 3.54
C GLN A 134 -20.59 -16.27 4.54
N ARG A 135 -19.73 -15.81 5.45
CA ARG A 135 -20.09 -14.75 6.40
C ARG A 135 -20.11 -13.38 5.72
N ARG A 136 -20.74 -12.41 6.40
CA ARG A 136 -20.76 -10.99 5.99
C ARG A 136 -19.71 -10.21 6.77
N PRO A 137 -19.17 -9.10 6.22
CA PRO A 137 -18.17 -8.28 6.87
C PRO A 137 -18.51 -7.85 8.30
N ALA A 138 -19.77 -7.52 8.57
CA ALA A 138 -20.23 -7.09 9.90
C ALA A 138 -20.06 -8.14 11.01
N SER A 139 -19.86 -9.42 10.67
CA SER A 139 -19.63 -10.50 11.64
C SER A 139 -18.15 -10.79 11.89
N LEU A 140 -17.24 -10.00 11.31
CA LEU A 140 -15.80 -10.17 11.40
C LEU A 140 -15.17 -9.14 12.34
N SER A 141 -14.07 -9.53 12.99
CA SER A 141 -13.18 -8.58 13.67
C SER A 141 -12.49 -7.62 12.68
N GLY A 142 -11.95 -6.50 13.16
CA GLY A 142 -11.23 -5.54 12.32
C GLY A 142 -10.08 -6.18 11.54
N GLY A 143 -9.23 -7.00 12.20
CA GLY A 143 -8.15 -7.72 11.53
C GLY A 143 -8.64 -8.72 10.49
N GLN A 144 -9.75 -9.42 10.74
CA GLN A 144 -10.36 -10.29 9.75
C GLN A 144 -10.90 -9.51 8.54
N GLN A 145 -11.51 -8.35 8.76
CA GLN A 145 -11.97 -7.49 7.67
C GLN A 145 -10.79 -6.99 6.82
N GLN A 146 -9.69 -6.62 7.45
CA GLN A 146 -8.46 -6.23 6.77
C GLN A 146 -7.90 -7.36 5.90
N ARG A 147 -7.78 -8.59 6.44
CA ARG A 147 -7.33 -9.76 5.67
C ARG A 147 -8.25 -10.03 4.47
N VAL A 148 -9.56 -9.89 4.61
CA VAL A 148 -10.48 -10.00 3.46
C VAL A 148 -10.24 -8.92 2.43
N ALA A 149 -9.98 -7.66 2.84
CA ALA A 149 -9.68 -6.57 1.92
C ALA A 149 -8.36 -6.83 1.17
N LEU A 150 -7.36 -7.39 1.85
CA LEU A 150 -6.09 -7.80 1.25
C LEU A 150 -6.29 -8.94 0.24
N ALA A 151 -7.02 -10.00 0.60
CA ALA A 151 -7.36 -11.10 -0.31
C ALA A 151 -8.10 -10.59 -1.56
N ARG A 152 -9.06 -9.66 -1.39
CA ARG A 152 -9.77 -9.00 -2.50
C ARG A 152 -8.83 -8.19 -3.41
N ALA A 153 -7.81 -7.59 -2.85
CA ALA A 153 -6.85 -6.82 -3.62
C ALA A 153 -5.87 -7.73 -4.38
N VAL A 154 -5.32 -8.76 -3.73
CA VAL A 154 -4.33 -9.68 -4.29
C VAL A 154 -4.92 -10.59 -5.38
N VAL A 155 -6.17 -11.07 -5.22
CA VAL A 155 -6.81 -12.01 -6.17
C VAL A 155 -6.88 -11.48 -7.60
N ASN A 156 -6.87 -10.16 -7.78
CA ASN A 156 -6.87 -9.52 -9.09
C ASN A 156 -5.49 -9.47 -9.77
N ARG A 157 -4.43 -9.94 -9.09
CA ARG A 157 -3.04 -9.94 -9.56
C ARG A 157 -2.61 -8.55 -10.06
N PRO A 158 -2.63 -7.52 -9.21
CA PRO A 158 -2.13 -6.20 -9.60
C PRO A 158 -0.60 -6.24 -9.72
N ALA A 159 -0.03 -5.37 -10.54
CA ALA A 159 1.42 -5.17 -10.55
C ALA A 159 1.93 -4.46 -9.30
N LEU A 160 1.05 -3.64 -8.67
CA LEU A 160 1.35 -2.83 -7.50
C LEU A 160 0.16 -2.82 -6.54
N LEU A 161 0.41 -3.07 -5.24
CA LEU A 161 -0.58 -2.96 -4.18
C LEU A 161 -0.33 -1.70 -3.34
N LEU A 162 -1.34 -0.85 -3.28
CA LEU A 162 -1.31 0.41 -2.54
C LEU A 162 -2.06 0.24 -1.21
N LEU A 163 -1.41 0.56 -0.09
CA LEU A 163 -1.96 0.43 1.25
C LEU A 163 -2.03 1.81 1.91
N ASP A 164 -3.24 2.33 2.13
CA ASP A 164 -3.48 3.65 2.72
C ASP A 164 -3.84 3.50 4.21
N GLU A 165 -2.84 3.60 5.09
CA GLU A 165 -2.95 3.44 6.55
C GLU A 165 -3.76 2.20 6.99
N PRO A 166 -3.48 1.00 6.45
CA PRO A 166 -4.35 -0.16 6.60
C PRO A 166 -4.43 -0.67 8.05
N LEU A 167 -3.46 -0.34 8.90
CA LEU A 167 -3.37 -0.80 10.29
C LEU A 167 -3.88 0.24 11.30
N GLY A 168 -4.20 1.46 10.87
CA GLY A 168 -4.51 2.58 11.75
C GLY A 168 -5.76 2.40 12.63
N ALA A 169 -6.70 1.54 12.24
CA ALA A 169 -7.93 1.27 12.99
C ALA A 169 -7.82 0.12 14.02
N LEU A 170 -6.64 -0.53 14.12
CA LEU A 170 -6.43 -1.70 14.97
C LEU A 170 -5.83 -1.31 16.33
N ASP A 171 -6.14 -2.09 17.37
CA ASP A 171 -5.44 -2.01 18.65
C ASP A 171 -3.97 -2.46 18.52
N LEU A 172 -3.12 -2.08 19.47
CA LEU A 172 -1.68 -2.28 19.41
C LEU A 172 -1.28 -3.76 19.22
N LYS A 173 -1.93 -4.68 19.95
CA LYS A 173 -1.60 -6.11 19.87
C LYS A 173 -1.93 -6.69 18.50
N LEU A 174 -3.12 -6.39 18.00
CA LEU A 174 -3.58 -6.86 16.70
C LEU A 174 -2.76 -6.21 15.57
N ARG A 175 -2.39 -4.93 15.72
CA ARG A 175 -1.55 -4.21 14.77
C ARG A 175 -0.20 -4.91 14.57
N ARG A 176 0.51 -5.24 15.66
CA ARG A 176 1.80 -5.96 15.58
C ARG A 176 1.68 -7.34 14.94
N GLN A 177 0.62 -8.06 15.24
CA GLN A 177 0.37 -9.34 14.58
C GLN A 177 0.14 -9.14 13.06
N MET A 178 -0.66 -8.14 12.69
CA MET A 178 -0.97 -7.85 11.29
C MET A 178 0.23 -7.32 10.50
N GLN A 179 1.21 -6.67 11.14
CA GLN A 179 2.47 -6.28 10.49
C GLN A 179 3.22 -7.52 9.98
N ILE A 180 3.41 -8.52 10.84
CA ILE A 180 4.09 -9.78 10.47
C ILE A 180 3.33 -10.46 9.33
N GLU A 181 2.02 -10.66 9.50
CA GLU A 181 1.18 -11.32 8.49
C GLU A 181 1.21 -10.59 7.14
N LEU A 182 1.24 -9.25 7.14
CA LEU A 182 1.27 -8.45 5.92
C LEU A 182 2.59 -8.62 5.16
N LYS A 183 3.72 -8.70 5.90
CA LYS A 183 5.04 -8.97 5.33
C LYS A 183 5.11 -10.40 4.79
N ASP A 184 4.65 -11.40 5.55
CA ASP A 184 4.61 -12.79 5.11
C ASP A 184 3.79 -12.96 3.81
N ILE A 185 2.61 -12.32 3.74
CA ILE A 185 1.79 -12.34 2.53
C ILE A 185 2.50 -11.68 1.36
N GLN A 186 3.19 -10.55 1.56
CA GLN A 186 3.94 -9.88 0.50
C GLN A 186 5.06 -10.77 -0.03
N ASP A 187 5.81 -11.42 0.86
CA ASP A 187 6.88 -12.36 0.50
C ASP A 187 6.33 -13.58 -0.27
N ASP A 188 5.16 -14.11 0.12
CA ASP A 188 4.51 -15.23 -0.54
C ASP A 188 3.99 -14.89 -1.95
N VAL A 189 3.48 -13.66 -2.15
CA VAL A 189 2.88 -13.26 -3.44
C VAL A 189 3.87 -12.58 -4.37
N GLY A 190 4.98 -12.02 -3.86
CA GLY A 190 6.03 -11.36 -4.64
C GLY A 190 5.59 -10.06 -5.33
N LEU A 191 4.48 -9.45 -4.92
CA LEU A 191 3.98 -8.19 -5.46
C LEU A 191 4.74 -7.00 -4.88
N THR A 192 4.78 -5.89 -5.61
CA THR A 192 5.29 -4.62 -5.09
C THR A 192 4.23 -3.97 -4.20
N PHE A 193 4.58 -3.69 -2.93
CA PHE A 193 3.72 -3.02 -1.97
C PHE A 193 4.20 -1.59 -1.73
N LEU A 194 3.29 -0.63 -1.85
CA LEU A 194 3.49 0.74 -1.36
C LEU A 194 2.59 0.98 -0.15
N HIS A 195 3.21 1.05 1.01
CA HIS A 195 2.55 1.27 2.30
C HIS A 195 2.68 2.72 2.74
N VAL A 196 1.54 3.41 2.88
CA VAL A 196 1.49 4.76 3.43
C VAL A 196 1.14 4.67 4.90
N THR A 197 1.98 5.25 5.75
CA THR A 197 1.76 5.29 7.19
C THR A 197 2.35 6.55 7.84
N HIS A 198 1.88 6.87 9.03
CA HIS A 198 2.50 7.84 9.92
C HIS A 198 3.14 7.15 11.15
N ASP A 199 2.99 5.83 11.25
CA ASP A 199 3.53 5.01 12.33
C ASP A 199 4.93 4.51 11.96
N GLN A 200 5.92 4.89 12.78
CA GLN A 200 7.32 4.55 12.56
C GLN A 200 7.57 3.04 12.78
N GLU A 201 6.90 2.43 13.79
CA GLU A 201 7.04 1.00 14.09
C GLU A 201 6.58 0.17 12.88
N GLU A 202 5.49 0.56 12.22
CA GLU A 202 5.01 -0.10 11.00
C GLU A 202 6.05 -0.06 9.88
N ALA A 203 6.57 1.14 9.57
CA ALA A 203 7.54 1.31 8.49
C ALA A 203 8.85 0.56 8.78
N MET A 204 9.38 0.69 10.00
CA MET A 204 10.66 0.07 10.41
C MET A 204 10.59 -1.46 10.46
N THR A 205 9.40 -2.04 10.74
CA THR A 205 9.24 -3.49 10.88
C THR A 205 9.03 -4.20 9.54
N MET A 206 8.31 -3.57 8.60
CA MET A 206 7.86 -4.26 7.39
C MET A 206 8.62 -3.87 6.12
N ALA A 207 9.14 -2.64 6.05
CA ALA A 207 9.64 -2.12 4.78
C ALA A 207 11.07 -2.57 4.48
N ASP A 208 11.33 -2.90 3.21
CA ASP A 208 12.69 -3.08 2.68
C ASP A 208 13.35 -1.71 2.44
N THR A 209 12.53 -0.71 2.10
CA THR A 209 12.96 0.69 1.91
C THR A 209 11.89 1.64 2.44
N ILE A 210 12.32 2.68 3.15
CA ILE A 210 11.45 3.75 3.65
C ILE A 210 11.83 5.06 2.96
N ALA A 211 10.85 5.81 2.49
CA ALA A 211 11.00 7.23 2.14
C ALA A 211 10.32 8.10 3.19
N VAL A 212 11.09 8.92 3.87
CA VAL A 212 10.59 9.90 4.85
C VAL A 212 10.17 11.16 4.12
N MET A 213 8.88 11.45 4.16
CA MET A 213 8.27 12.57 3.45
C MET A 213 7.95 13.73 4.37
N ASN A 214 8.26 14.95 3.94
CA ASN A 214 7.95 16.18 4.63
C ASN A 214 7.58 17.29 3.62
N LYS A 215 6.49 18.01 3.87
CA LYS A 215 6.04 19.16 3.06
C LYS A 215 6.09 18.92 1.54
N GLY A 216 5.61 17.77 1.09
CA GLY A 216 5.52 17.43 -0.32
C GLY A 216 6.82 16.94 -0.98
N ARG A 217 7.88 16.68 -0.22
CA ARG A 217 9.20 16.22 -0.69
C ARG A 217 9.67 15.01 0.10
N ILE A 218 10.57 14.22 -0.48
CA ILE A 218 11.31 13.19 0.25
C ILE A 218 12.53 13.85 0.89
N GLU A 219 12.65 13.73 2.22
CA GLU A 219 13.79 14.22 3.01
C GLU A 219 14.96 13.25 2.96
N GLN A 220 14.66 11.96 3.09
CA GLN A 220 15.63 10.87 3.02
C GLN A 220 14.93 9.58 2.64
N MET A 221 15.63 8.72 1.93
CA MET A 221 15.19 7.37 1.55
C MET A 221 16.33 6.39 1.73
N GLY A 222 16.03 5.20 2.27
CA GLY A 222 17.01 4.13 2.50
C GLY A 222 16.41 2.95 3.24
N ALA A 223 17.24 1.99 3.60
CA ALA A 223 16.86 0.88 4.46
C ALA A 223 16.48 1.39 5.87
N PRO A 224 15.58 0.70 6.60
CA PRO A 224 15.18 1.11 7.94
C PRO A 224 16.36 1.40 8.88
N GLU A 225 17.34 0.51 8.92
CA GLU A 225 18.53 0.63 9.77
C GLU A 225 19.37 1.88 9.40
N GLU A 226 19.57 2.14 8.10
CA GLU A 226 20.28 3.30 7.60
C GLU A 226 19.60 4.62 8.04
N LEU A 227 18.29 4.69 7.91
CA LEU A 227 17.54 5.89 8.29
C LEU A 227 17.59 6.17 9.79
N TYR A 228 17.64 5.11 10.60
CA TYR A 228 17.70 5.22 12.06
C TYR A 228 19.11 5.61 12.55
N GLU A 229 20.15 4.98 12.01
CA GLU A 229 21.54 5.18 12.44
C GLU A 229 22.22 6.40 11.81
N LEU A 230 21.86 6.72 10.55
CA LEU A 230 22.52 7.76 9.74
C LEU A 230 21.51 8.78 9.18
N PRO A 231 20.70 9.45 10.06
CA PRO A 231 19.79 10.47 9.59
C PRO A 231 20.53 11.66 8.98
N THR A 232 20.16 12.06 7.76
CA THR A 232 20.84 13.13 7.02
C THR A 232 20.35 14.52 7.39
N THR A 233 19.17 14.63 8.00
CA THR A 233 18.57 15.91 8.41
C THR A 233 18.11 15.86 9.86
N ALA A 234 18.07 17.02 10.52
CA ALA A 234 17.52 17.17 11.86
C ALA A 234 16.04 16.72 11.91
N PHE A 235 15.30 16.91 10.81
CA PHE A 235 13.91 16.47 10.70
C PHE A 235 13.82 14.93 10.80
N VAL A 236 14.60 14.20 10.00
CA VAL A 236 14.59 12.73 10.00
C VAL A 236 15.03 12.18 11.36
N ALA A 237 16.12 12.74 11.94
CA ALA A 237 16.60 12.35 13.27
C ALA A 237 15.53 12.52 14.37
N ASN A 238 14.81 13.65 14.37
CA ASN A 238 13.74 13.89 15.33
C ASN A 238 12.47 13.08 15.06
N PHE A 239 12.21 12.80 13.80
CA PHE A 239 10.99 12.10 13.39
C PHE A 239 11.12 10.59 13.64
N LEU A 240 12.28 9.97 13.43
CA LEU A 240 12.49 8.52 13.63
C LEU A 240 13.03 8.15 15.01
N GLY A 241 13.56 9.08 15.78
CA GLY A 241 14.16 8.83 17.09
C GLY A 241 13.84 9.93 18.11
N GLN A 242 14.06 9.63 19.40
CA GLN A 242 14.14 10.67 20.43
C GLN A 242 15.54 11.28 20.38
N SER A 243 15.79 12.22 19.46
CA SER A 243 17.10 12.85 19.36
C SER A 243 17.16 14.11 20.23
N ASN A 244 18.22 14.20 21.05
CA ASN A 244 18.59 15.43 21.75
C ASN A 244 19.50 16.26 20.81
N LEU A 245 18.92 17.21 20.11
CA LEU A 245 19.70 18.17 19.32
C LEU A 245 20.32 19.21 20.25
N PHE A 246 21.61 19.17 20.41
CA PHE A 246 22.38 20.27 21.04
C PHE A 246 22.61 21.36 19.98
N SER A 247 22.11 22.56 20.23
CA SER A 247 22.34 23.76 19.43
C SER A 247 23.65 24.45 19.85
#